data_ad136ad55ca233a4f31192bac6d10375
#
_entry.id   ad136ad55ca233a4f31192bac6d10375
#
_cell.length_a   1.000
_cell.length_b   1.000
_cell.length_c   1.000
_cell.angle_alpha   90.00
_cell.angle_beta   90.00
_cell.angle_gamma   90.00
#
_symmetry.space_group_name_H-M   'P 1'
#
loop_
_entity.id
_entity.type
_entity.pdbx_description
1 polymer ?
#
loop_
_entity_poly.entity_id
_entity_poly.type
_entity_poly.pdbx_seq_one_letter_code
_entity_poly.pdbx_strand_id
1 'polypeptide(L)'
;MNKYFDLSGQVAVVTGASTGLGLQMAKAFASQGANLVLLARREQRLKENAEALTKEFGVEVMALKCDITHTDEVKGAVEAVLKRFGRVDILVNNAGTGAIGNAEDITDEQFMHEVNVDLFGTFICAREFGRAMLDAGYGRIINIASMYGLVGNMIAGSAPYHAAKGGVVNLTRALAAEWGKHGITVNSICPGYIYTELTTATLDSDYFQDMAKRSIPLGRYGREGELDTCALFLASPMSTYVNGQNIAVDGGFTCV
;
A
#
# COMPACT_ATOMS: atom_id res chain seq x y z
N MET A 1 5.11 24.91 -2.67
CA MET A 1 4.23 23.75 -2.39
C MET A 1 3.24 24.07 -1.29
N ASN A 2 2.10 23.40 -1.23
CA ASN A 2 1.14 23.56 -0.15
C ASN A 2 1.70 22.87 1.11
N LYS A 3 1.88 23.63 2.22
CA LYS A 3 2.47 23.10 3.47
C LYS A 3 1.79 21.85 4.04
N TYR A 4 0.53 21.58 3.68
CA TYR A 4 -0.21 20.42 4.17
C TYR A 4 0.22 19.10 3.51
N PHE A 5 0.77 19.16 2.31
CA PHE A 5 1.17 17.99 1.53
C PHE A 5 2.63 18.09 1.06
N ASP A 6 3.40 19.02 1.59
CA ASP A 6 4.82 19.15 1.28
C ASP A 6 5.59 17.99 1.93
N LEU A 7 6.18 17.14 1.09
CA LEU A 7 7.01 16.00 1.47
C LEU A 7 8.48 16.21 1.12
N SER A 8 8.87 17.46 0.81
CA SER A 8 10.26 17.80 0.45
C SER A 8 11.23 17.35 1.56
N GLY A 9 12.29 16.64 1.16
CA GLY A 9 13.31 16.12 2.07
C GLY A 9 12.88 14.85 2.84
N GLN A 10 11.68 14.35 2.64
CA GLN A 10 11.24 13.06 3.17
C GLN A 10 11.59 11.92 2.23
N VAL A 11 11.70 10.71 2.77
CA VAL A 11 11.98 9.47 2.05
C VAL A 11 10.78 8.53 2.18
N ALA A 12 10.12 8.24 1.05
CA ALA A 12 9.00 7.34 0.99
C ALA A 12 9.40 5.99 0.36
N VAL A 13 9.23 4.92 1.13
CA VAL A 13 9.42 3.54 0.69
C VAL A 13 8.08 2.98 0.28
N VAL A 14 7.98 2.45 -0.95
CA VAL A 14 6.75 1.86 -1.48
C VAL A 14 7.01 0.43 -1.93
N THR A 15 6.34 -0.55 -1.31
CA THR A 15 6.40 -1.95 -1.73
C THR A 15 5.39 -2.23 -2.85
N GLY A 16 5.73 -3.18 -3.75
CA GLY A 16 4.87 -3.46 -4.91
C GLY A 16 4.83 -2.32 -5.93
N ALA A 17 5.87 -1.46 -5.97
CA ALA A 17 5.91 -0.23 -6.76
C ALA A 17 6.29 -0.43 -8.24
N SER A 18 6.27 -1.67 -8.76
CA SER A 18 6.59 -1.91 -10.18
C SER A 18 5.42 -1.59 -11.13
N THR A 19 4.18 -1.55 -10.65
CA THR A 19 2.95 -1.25 -11.42
C THR A 19 1.80 -0.88 -10.47
N GLY A 20 0.65 -0.53 -11.03
CA GLY A 20 -0.62 -0.40 -10.31
C GLY A 20 -0.61 0.66 -9.21
N LEU A 21 -1.32 0.38 -8.12
CA LEU A 21 -1.55 1.34 -7.03
C LEU A 21 -0.25 1.81 -6.36
N GLY A 22 0.74 0.91 -6.20
CA GLY A 22 2.03 1.29 -5.61
C GLY A 22 2.79 2.31 -6.45
N LEU A 23 2.80 2.16 -7.78
CA LEU A 23 3.42 3.14 -8.67
C LEU A 23 2.64 4.46 -8.70
N GLN A 24 1.30 4.42 -8.68
CA GLN A 24 0.46 5.62 -8.61
C GLN A 24 0.77 6.44 -7.35
N MET A 25 0.76 5.81 -6.18
CA MET A 25 1.09 6.48 -4.92
C MET A 25 2.54 7.01 -4.89
N ALA A 26 3.50 6.27 -5.47
CA ALA A 26 4.87 6.74 -5.60
C ALA A 26 4.95 8.03 -6.44
N LYS A 27 4.22 8.11 -7.57
CA LYS A 27 4.09 9.33 -8.37
C LYS A 27 3.51 10.49 -7.56
N ALA A 28 2.46 10.23 -6.78
CA ALA A 28 1.85 11.23 -5.93
C ALA A 28 2.85 11.79 -4.90
N PHE A 29 3.62 10.95 -4.24
CA PHE A 29 4.64 11.39 -3.29
C PHE A 29 5.78 12.17 -3.97
N ALA A 30 6.26 11.70 -5.14
CA ALA A 30 7.26 12.42 -5.93
C ALA A 30 6.79 13.82 -6.33
N SER A 31 5.52 13.96 -6.73
CA SER A 31 4.92 15.24 -7.09
C SER A 31 4.89 16.25 -5.93
N GLN A 32 4.98 15.76 -4.70
CA GLN A 32 5.05 16.57 -3.48
C GLN A 32 6.48 16.67 -2.92
N GLY A 33 7.51 16.26 -3.71
CA GLY A 33 8.90 16.47 -3.40
C GLY A 33 9.56 15.39 -2.53
N ALA A 34 8.91 14.26 -2.28
CA ALA A 34 9.52 13.14 -1.57
C ALA A 34 10.56 12.42 -2.44
N ASN A 35 11.70 12.06 -1.85
CA ASN A 35 12.56 11.03 -2.42
C ASN A 35 11.92 9.65 -2.27
N LEU A 36 12.17 8.76 -3.22
CA LEU A 36 11.48 7.48 -3.29
C LEU A 36 12.41 6.30 -3.18
N VAL A 37 11.90 5.23 -2.57
CA VAL A 37 12.45 3.88 -2.68
C VAL A 37 11.36 2.95 -3.20
N LEU A 38 11.58 2.39 -4.37
CA LEU A 38 10.65 1.47 -5.02
C LEU A 38 11.10 0.04 -4.76
N LEU A 39 10.27 -0.75 -4.08
CA LEU A 39 10.54 -2.16 -3.78
C LEU A 39 9.60 -3.07 -4.54
N ALA A 40 10.12 -4.04 -5.29
CA ALA A 40 9.36 -5.15 -5.87
C ALA A 40 10.30 -6.25 -6.37
N ARG A 41 9.73 -7.37 -6.82
CA ARG A 41 10.50 -8.50 -7.40
C ARG A 41 10.98 -8.23 -8.83
N ARG A 42 10.26 -7.39 -9.60
CA ARG A 42 10.54 -7.09 -11.02
C ARG A 42 11.54 -5.95 -11.16
N GLU A 43 12.82 -6.26 -11.03
CA GLU A 43 13.92 -5.28 -10.98
C GLU A 43 13.98 -4.35 -12.19
N GLN A 44 13.83 -4.88 -13.40
CA GLN A 44 13.91 -4.07 -14.62
C GLN A 44 12.83 -2.97 -14.65
N ARG A 45 11.57 -3.33 -14.34
CA ARG A 45 10.47 -2.34 -14.28
C ARG A 45 10.71 -1.29 -13.18
N LEU A 46 11.31 -1.68 -12.05
CA LEU A 46 11.64 -0.70 -11.00
C LEU A 46 12.66 0.33 -11.48
N LYS A 47 13.70 -0.10 -12.22
CA LYS A 47 14.71 0.80 -12.78
C LYS A 47 14.10 1.78 -13.78
N GLU A 48 13.28 1.28 -14.70
CA GLU A 48 12.57 2.11 -15.69
C GLU A 48 11.65 3.15 -15.01
N ASN A 49 10.90 2.72 -13.99
CA ASN A 49 10.05 3.61 -13.20
C ASN A 49 10.88 4.66 -12.43
N ALA A 50 12.01 4.26 -11.84
CA ALA A 50 12.88 5.17 -11.11
C ALA A 50 13.45 6.27 -12.01
N GLU A 51 13.93 5.89 -13.20
CA GLU A 51 14.43 6.85 -14.21
C GLU A 51 13.33 7.82 -14.66
N ALA A 52 12.12 7.29 -14.94
CA ALA A 52 10.98 8.10 -15.35
C ALA A 52 10.57 9.10 -14.25
N LEU A 53 10.43 8.64 -13.01
CA LEU A 53 10.04 9.49 -11.87
C LEU A 53 11.10 10.55 -11.55
N THR A 54 12.39 10.18 -11.58
CA THR A 54 13.48 11.14 -11.41
C THR A 54 13.44 12.23 -12.49
N LYS A 55 13.22 11.84 -13.75
CA LYS A 55 13.15 12.79 -14.87
C LYS A 55 11.93 13.71 -14.78
N GLU A 56 10.77 13.15 -14.36
CA GLU A 56 9.51 13.90 -14.33
C GLU A 56 9.43 14.87 -13.14
N PHE A 57 9.88 14.45 -11.95
CA PHE A 57 9.65 15.19 -10.71
C PHE A 57 10.94 15.82 -10.12
N GLY A 58 12.12 15.45 -10.62
CA GLY A 58 13.40 15.99 -10.12
C GLY A 58 13.78 15.51 -8.73
N VAL A 59 13.13 14.45 -8.22
CA VAL A 59 13.43 13.82 -6.94
C VAL A 59 14.40 12.65 -7.11
N GLU A 60 15.05 12.25 -6.04
CA GLU A 60 15.88 11.05 -6.06
C GLU A 60 15.03 9.80 -5.89
N VAL A 61 15.24 8.80 -6.77
CA VAL A 61 14.50 7.55 -6.74
C VAL A 61 15.46 6.35 -6.74
N MET A 62 15.35 5.51 -5.72
CA MET A 62 16.10 4.27 -5.58
C MET A 62 15.22 3.07 -5.94
N ALA A 63 15.69 2.22 -6.83
CA ALA A 63 15.03 0.96 -7.21
C ALA A 63 15.76 -0.22 -6.54
N LEU A 64 15.04 -1.04 -5.75
CA LEU A 64 15.60 -2.21 -5.07
C LEU A 64 14.73 -3.43 -5.35
N LYS A 65 15.34 -4.51 -5.84
CA LYS A 65 14.71 -5.81 -5.89
C LYS A 65 14.54 -6.33 -4.46
N CYS A 66 13.31 -6.69 -4.09
CA CYS A 66 13.00 -7.22 -2.77
C CYS A 66 11.73 -8.06 -2.84
N ASP A 67 11.81 -9.28 -2.31
CA ASP A 67 10.64 -10.09 -1.97
C ASP A 67 10.31 -9.87 -0.49
N ILE A 68 9.17 -9.26 -0.22
CA ILE A 68 8.76 -8.90 1.14
C ILE A 68 8.48 -10.08 2.06
N THR A 69 8.36 -11.29 1.50
CA THR A 69 8.18 -12.53 2.28
C THR A 69 9.49 -13.04 2.90
N HIS A 70 10.63 -12.46 2.50
CA HIS A 70 11.96 -12.82 3.00
C HIS A 70 12.53 -11.72 3.90
N THR A 71 12.56 -11.98 5.20
CA THR A 71 13.04 -11.00 6.21
C THR A 71 14.43 -10.46 5.89
N ASP A 72 15.35 -11.28 5.40
CA ASP A 72 16.73 -10.85 5.15
C ASP A 72 16.81 -9.93 3.92
N GLU A 73 15.95 -10.11 2.90
CA GLU A 73 15.85 -9.18 1.78
C GLU A 73 15.33 -7.81 2.24
N VAL A 74 14.31 -7.80 3.12
CA VAL A 74 13.78 -6.55 3.68
C VAL A 74 14.81 -5.85 4.56
N LYS A 75 15.57 -6.57 5.40
CA LYS A 75 16.67 -5.98 6.17
C LYS A 75 17.75 -5.36 5.28
N GLY A 76 18.15 -6.07 4.23
CA GLY A 76 19.10 -5.55 3.24
C GLY A 76 18.58 -4.27 2.55
N ALA A 77 17.27 -4.21 2.27
CA ALA A 77 16.64 -3.01 1.73
C ALA A 77 16.69 -1.85 2.73
N VAL A 78 16.37 -2.08 4.02
CA VAL A 78 16.49 -1.06 5.08
C VAL A 78 17.90 -0.52 5.17
N GLU A 79 18.91 -1.40 5.22
CA GLU A 79 20.33 -0.99 5.28
C GLU A 79 20.74 -0.13 4.07
N ALA A 80 20.33 -0.54 2.86
CA ALA A 80 20.60 0.21 1.65
C ALA A 80 19.95 1.60 1.66
N VAL A 81 18.71 1.70 2.14
CA VAL A 81 17.97 2.97 2.26
C VAL A 81 18.63 3.88 3.27
N LEU A 82 18.96 3.38 4.46
CA LEU A 82 19.62 4.16 5.51
C LEU A 82 21.02 4.62 5.07
N LYS A 83 21.77 3.77 4.36
CA LYS A 83 23.08 4.14 3.79
C LYS A 83 22.97 5.27 2.77
N ARG A 84 21.89 5.29 1.96
CA ARG A 84 21.71 6.26 0.87
C ARG A 84 21.10 7.57 1.34
N PHE A 85 20.04 7.49 2.16
CA PHE A 85 19.23 8.65 2.53
C PHE A 85 19.37 9.04 4.01
N GLY A 86 19.92 8.17 4.85
CA GLY A 86 20.05 8.41 6.29
C GLY A 86 18.74 8.34 7.07
N ARG A 87 17.60 8.13 6.40
CA ARG A 87 16.26 8.17 7.01
C ARG A 87 15.22 7.38 6.22
N VAL A 88 14.12 7.04 6.89
CA VAL A 88 12.86 6.58 6.29
C VAL A 88 11.73 7.30 7.00
N ASP A 89 10.88 8.01 6.25
CA ASP A 89 9.79 8.81 6.82
C ASP A 89 8.43 8.20 6.57
N ILE A 90 8.25 7.62 5.38
CA ILE A 90 6.98 7.07 4.92
C ILE A 90 7.23 5.64 4.44
N LEU A 91 6.40 4.71 4.89
CA LEU A 91 6.34 3.34 4.38
C LEU A 91 4.94 3.06 3.86
N VAL A 92 4.84 2.68 2.60
CA VAL A 92 3.60 2.15 2.02
C VAL A 92 3.75 0.65 1.79
N ASN A 93 3.06 -0.13 2.58
CA ASN A 93 2.92 -1.57 2.42
C ASN A 93 1.82 -1.86 1.42
N ASN A 94 2.19 -1.88 0.11
CA ASN A 94 1.24 -2.07 -0.98
C ASN A 94 1.41 -3.42 -1.70
N ALA A 95 2.59 -4.05 -1.61
CA ALA A 95 2.78 -5.36 -2.24
C ALA A 95 1.73 -6.36 -1.73
N GLY A 96 1.12 -7.08 -2.66
CA GLY A 96 0.08 -8.05 -2.37
C GLY A 96 -0.28 -8.90 -3.58
N THR A 97 -1.13 -9.86 -3.34
CA THR A 97 -1.70 -10.78 -4.34
C THR A 97 -3.23 -10.79 -4.21
N GLY A 98 -3.91 -11.70 -4.89
CA GLY A 98 -5.35 -11.90 -4.76
C GLY A 98 -5.73 -13.30 -5.24
N ALA A 99 -6.02 -14.21 -4.30
CA ALA A 99 -6.52 -15.53 -4.61
C ALA A 99 -8.04 -15.50 -4.81
N ILE A 100 -8.51 -16.06 -5.92
CA ILE A 100 -9.93 -16.26 -6.23
C ILE A 100 -10.20 -17.76 -6.30
N GLY A 101 -11.24 -18.21 -5.62
CA GLY A 101 -11.70 -19.58 -5.59
C GLY A 101 -12.72 -19.78 -4.48
N ASN A 102 -13.58 -20.81 -4.62
CA ASN A 102 -14.52 -21.16 -3.55
C ASN A 102 -13.75 -21.72 -2.35
N ALA A 103 -14.23 -21.42 -1.14
CA ALA A 103 -13.53 -21.78 0.08
C ALA A 103 -13.24 -23.29 0.22
N GLU A 104 -14.18 -24.12 -0.23
CA GLU A 104 -14.07 -25.58 -0.22
C GLU A 104 -13.03 -26.13 -1.20
N ASP A 105 -12.62 -25.36 -2.22
CA ASP A 105 -11.68 -25.74 -3.27
C ASP A 105 -10.27 -25.17 -3.04
N ILE A 106 -10.11 -24.22 -2.10
CA ILE A 106 -8.82 -23.61 -1.79
C ILE A 106 -7.94 -24.59 -1.01
N THR A 107 -6.71 -24.82 -1.52
CA THR A 107 -5.73 -25.67 -0.79
C THR A 107 -5.06 -24.91 0.35
N ASP A 108 -4.50 -25.66 1.31
CA ASP A 108 -3.73 -25.06 2.42
C ASP A 108 -2.57 -24.20 1.91
N GLU A 109 -1.88 -24.63 0.84
CA GLU A 109 -0.76 -23.90 0.24
C GLU A 109 -1.22 -22.58 -0.38
N GLN A 110 -2.37 -22.55 -1.06
CA GLN A 110 -2.94 -21.32 -1.61
C GLN A 110 -3.34 -20.35 -0.50
N PHE A 111 -3.98 -20.87 0.56
CA PHE A 111 -4.34 -20.06 1.72
C PHE A 111 -3.09 -19.45 2.38
N MET A 112 -2.09 -20.28 2.66
CA MET A 112 -0.87 -19.83 3.31
C MET A 112 -0.03 -18.91 2.44
N HIS A 113 -0.02 -19.10 1.11
CA HIS A 113 0.64 -18.19 0.19
C HIS A 113 0.07 -16.77 0.29
N GLU A 114 -1.26 -16.64 0.25
CA GLU A 114 -1.94 -15.34 0.36
C GLU A 114 -1.65 -14.65 1.69
N VAL A 115 -1.78 -15.38 2.81
CA VAL A 115 -1.47 -14.86 4.15
C VAL A 115 0.00 -14.47 4.27
N ASN A 116 0.90 -15.27 3.69
CA ASN A 116 2.34 -14.99 3.74
C ASN A 116 2.70 -13.71 2.99
N VAL A 117 2.13 -13.48 1.81
CA VAL A 117 2.41 -12.27 1.03
C VAL A 117 1.73 -11.05 1.65
N ASP A 118 0.40 -11.11 1.80
CA ASP A 118 -0.42 -9.93 2.07
C ASP A 118 -0.41 -9.49 3.54
N LEU A 119 -0.29 -10.45 4.47
CA LEU A 119 -0.27 -10.14 5.90
C LEU A 119 1.14 -10.23 6.50
N PHE A 120 1.81 -11.37 6.36
CA PHE A 120 3.11 -11.55 6.99
C PHE A 120 4.19 -10.68 6.34
N GLY A 121 4.20 -10.55 5.01
CA GLY A 121 5.10 -9.64 4.29
C GLY A 121 4.88 -8.17 4.70
N THR A 122 3.62 -7.75 4.86
CA THR A 122 3.27 -6.43 5.40
C THR A 122 3.85 -6.24 6.81
N PHE A 123 3.72 -7.25 7.67
CA PHE A 123 4.30 -7.20 9.02
C PHE A 123 5.84 -7.15 9.01
N ILE A 124 6.51 -7.94 8.16
CA ILE A 124 7.97 -7.91 8.03
C ILE A 124 8.43 -6.50 7.65
N CYS A 125 7.84 -5.90 6.62
CA CYS A 125 8.19 -4.54 6.20
C CYS A 125 7.91 -3.50 7.30
N ALA A 126 6.74 -3.54 7.92
CA ALA A 126 6.41 -2.65 9.02
C ALA A 126 7.39 -2.78 10.18
N ARG A 127 7.79 -3.99 10.53
CA ARG A 127 8.75 -4.27 11.61
C ARG A 127 10.15 -3.74 11.28
N GLU A 128 10.69 -4.07 10.12
CA GLU A 128 12.08 -3.75 9.81
C GLU A 128 12.28 -2.26 9.51
N PHE A 129 11.41 -1.63 8.70
CA PHE A 129 11.42 -0.19 8.49
C PHE A 129 10.98 0.58 9.74
N GLY A 130 10.04 0.01 10.51
CA GLY A 130 9.57 0.57 11.76
C GLY A 130 10.67 0.73 12.82
N ARG A 131 11.68 -0.17 12.85
CA ARG A 131 12.86 -0.01 13.73
C ARG A 131 13.59 1.30 13.44
N ALA A 132 13.87 1.60 12.18
CA ALA A 132 14.52 2.85 11.79
C ALA A 132 13.67 4.09 12.12
N MET A 133 12.33 3.98 11.97
CA MET A 133 11.40 5.04 12.35
C MET A 133 11.33 5.23 13.88
N LEU A 134 11.39 4.15 14.66
CA LEU A 134 11.42 4.18 16.13
C LEU A 134 12.69 4.88 16.63
N ASP A 135 13.85 4.56 16.06
CA ASP A 135 15.12 5.19 16.37
C ASP A 135 15.11 6.70 16.03
N ALA A 136 14.42 7.08 14.96
CA ALA A 136 14.27 8.47 14.53
C ALA A 136 13.17 9.25 15.29
N GLY A 137 12.26 8.57 16.00
CA GLY A 137 11.11 9.19 16.65
C GLY A 137 10.06 9.78 15.69
N TYR A 138 10.03 9.30 14.45
CA TYR A 138 9.11 9.76 13.40
C TYR A 138 8.84 8.67 12.38
N GLY A 139 7.58 8.53 11.95
CA GLY A 139 7.20 7.65 10.87
C GLY A 139 5.73 7.77 10.46
N ARG A 140 5.45 7.47 9.20
CA ARG A 140 4.12 7.36 8.60
C ARG A 140 4.03 6.02 7.90
N ILE A 141 3.31 5.07 8.47
CA ILE A 141 3.09 3.74 7.89
C ILE A 141 1.68 3.67 7.33
N ILE A 142 1.58 3.37 6.04
CA ILE A 142 0.33 3.26 5.31
C ILE A 142 0.23 1.84 4.77
N ASN A 143 -0.67 1.05 5.32
CA ASN A 143 -0.92 -0.32 4.86
C ASN A 143 -2.03 -0.31 3.81
N ILE A 144 -1.82 -0.95 2.66
CA ILE A 144 -2.88 -1.14 1.68
C ILE A 144 -3.61 -2.43 2.02
N ALA A 145 -4.74 -2.26 2.71
CA ALA A 145 -5.67 -3.34 3.00
C ALA A 145 -6.62 -3.57 1.81
N SER A 146 -7.90 -3.63 2.03
CA SER A 146 -8.95 -3.74 1.02
C SER A 146 -10.29 -3.45 1.67
N MET A 147 -11.29 -3.04 0.89
CA MET A 147 -12.68 -3.08 1.33
C MET A 147 -13.08 -4.48 1.82
N TYR A 148 -12.47 -5.54 1.24
CA TYR A 148 -12.66 -6.93 1.66
C TYR A 148 -11.93 -7.33 2.96
N GLY A 149 -11.18 -6.43 3.55
CA GLY A 149 -10.78 -6.51 4.97
C GLY A 149 -11.85 -5.99 5.93
N LEU A 150 -12.92 -5.33 5.41
CA LEU A 150 -13.99 -4.72 6.18
C LEU A 150 -15.33 -5.44 6.02
N VAL A 151 -15.61 -5.99 4.81
CA VAL A 151 -16.89 -6.65 4.46
C VAL A 151 -16.64 -7.95 3.70
N GLY A 152 -17.67 -8.79 3.61
CA GLY A 152 -17.65 -9.99 2.78
C GLY A 152 -17.81 -9.70 1.29
N ASN A 153 -17.52 -10.69 0.45
CA ASN A 153 -17.68 -10.65 -1.00
C ASN A 153 -18.72 -11.66 -1.47
N MET A 154 -19.75 -11.18 -2.17
CA MET A 154 -20.77 -12.04 -2.78
C MET A 154 -20.54 -12.32 -4.27
N ILE A 155 -19.50 -11.75 -4.87
CA ILE A 155 -19.25 -11.81 -6.31
C ILE A 155 -18.38 -13.01 -6.66
N ALA A 156 -17.34 -13.26 -5.86
CA ALA A 156 -16.42 -14.38 -6.05
C ALA A 156 -15.84 -14.83 -4.71
N GLY A 157 -15.61 -16.11 -4.55
CA GLY A 157 -14.91 -16.66 -3.39
C GLY A 157 -13.48 -16.13 -3.32
N SER A 158 -13.05 -15.68 -2.16
CA SER A 158 -11.69 -15.17 -1.91
C SER A 158 -11.37 -15.18 -0.41
N ALA A 159 -11.72 -16.26 0.28
CA ALA A 159 -11.54 -16.38 1.72
C ALA A 159 -10.10 -16.10 2.21
N PRO A 160 -9.02 -16.59 1.55
CA PRO A 160 -7.64 -16.28 1.96
C PRO A 160 -7.35 -14.79 1.93
N TYR A 161 -7.79 -14.10 0.86
CA TYR A 161 -7.61 -12.66 0.70
C TYR A 161 -8.34 -11.86 1.79
N HIS A 162 -9.60 -12.24 2.10
CA HIS A 162 -10.35 -11.61 3.19
C HIS A 162 -9.66 -11.81 4.53
N ALA A 163 -9.17 -13.01 4.82
CA ALA A 163 -8.42 -13.30 6.03
C ALA A 163 -7.15 -12.45 6.14
N ALA A 164 -6.36 -12.38 5.06
CA ALA A 164 -5.14 -11.59 5.02
C ALA A 164 -5.42 -10.09 5.17
N LYS A 165 -6.36 -9.53 4.39
CA LYS A 165 -6.68 -8.09 4.43
C LYS A 165 -7.41 -7.68 5.70
N GLY A 166 -8.25 -8.55 6.28
CA GLY A 166 -8.80 -8.38 7.63
C GLY A 166 -7.72 -8.39 8.70
N GLY A 167 -6.73 -9.27 8.54
CA GLY A 167 -5.51 -9.28 9.36
C GLY A 167 -4.73 -7.96 9.27
N VAL A 168 -4.54 -7.40 8.08
CA VAL A 168 -3.87 -6.09 7.87
C VAL A 168 -4.65 -4.95 8.54
N VAL A 169 -5.99 -4.95 8.45
CA VAL A 169 -6.86 -3.98 9.13
C VAL A 169 -6.61 -4.00 10.65
N ASN A 170 -6.51 -5.18 11.26
CA ASN A 170 -6.28 -5.27 12.70
C ASN A 170 -4.80 -5.09 13.09
N LEU A 171 -3.86 -5.55 12.26
CA LEU A 171 -2.42 -5.27 12.41
C LEU A 171 -2.15 -3.77 12.46
N THR A 172 -2.82 -3.00 11.60
CA THR A 172 -2.75 -1.52 11.59
C THR A 172 -3.08 -0.93 12.95
N ARG A 173 -4.17 -1.39 13.60
CA ARG A 173 -4.56 -0.92 14.95
C ARG A 173 -3.54 -1.31 16.02
N ALA A 174 -3.03 -2.53 15.96
CA ALA A 174 -2.05 -3.04 16.90
C ALA A 174 -0.76 -2.19 16.86
N LEU A 175 -0.17 -2.02 15.67
CA LEU A 175 1.05 -1.25 15.50
C LEU A 175 0.84 0.24 15.83
N ALA A 176 -0.33 0.81 15.52
CA ALA A 176 -0.68 2.18 15.88
C ALA A 176 -0.71 2.38 17.39
N ALA A 177 -1.25 1.41 18.15
CA ALA A 177 -1.29 1.44 19.60
C ALA A 177 0.11 1.29 20.23
N GLU A 178 0.95 0.42 19.66
CA GLU A 178 2.30 0.18 20.18
C GLU A 178 3.24 1.37 19.91
N TRP A 179 3.19 1.95 18.70
CA TRP A 179 4.21 2.90 18.23
C TRP A 179 3.78 4.36 18.28
N GLY A 180 2.50 4.64 18.53
CA GLY A 180 1.98 6.02 18.54
C GLY A 180 2.71 6.97 19.48
N LYS A 181 3.06 6.50 20.70
CA LYS A 181 3.83 7.29 21.67
C LYS A 181 5.27 7.60 21.25
N HIS A 182 5.76 6.94 20.21
CA HIS A 182 7.08 7.14 19.62
C HIS A 182 7.06 8.03 18.37
N GLY A 183 5.96 8.74 18.11
CA GLY A 183 5.84 9.66 16.97
C GLY A 183 5.53 8.99 15.62
N ILE A 184 5.16 7.70 15.63
CA ILE A 184 4.82 6.95 14.42
C ILE A 184 3.30 6.83 14.33
N THR A 185 2.72 7.17 13.18
CA THR A 185 1.33 6.83 12.89
C THR A 185 1.25 5.65 11.94
N VAL A 186 0.33 4.73 12.22
CA VAL A 186 0.07 3.57 11.38
C VAL A 186 -1.41 3.58 11.00
N ASN A 187 -1.69 3.71 9.71
CA ASN A 187 -3.05 3.72 9.19
C ASN A 187 -3.16 2.78 7.99
N SER A 188 -4.36 2.43 7.59
CA SER A 188 -4.58 1.71 6.34
C SER A 188 -5.53 2.44 5.40
N ILE A 189 -5.30 2.25 4.10
CA ILE A 189 -6.26 2.53 3.05
C ILE A 189 -6.90 1.19 2.71
N CYS A 190 -8.23 1.18 2.57
CA CYS A 190 -9.02 0.03 2.15
C CYS A 190 -9.63 0.35 0.78
N PRO A 191 -8.89 0.11 -0.33
CA PRO A 191 -9.39 0.41 -1.67
C PRO A 191 -10.59 -0.47 -2.02
N GLY A 192 -11.54 0.10 -2.78
CA GLY A 192 -12.49 -0.64 -3.56
C GLY A 192 -11.87 -1.15 -4.87
N TYR A 193 -12.71 -1.35 -5.86
CA TYR A 193 -12.25 -1.65 -7.21
C TYR A 193 -11.68 -0.39 -7.87
N ILE A 194 -10.40 -0.40 -8.16
CA ILE A 194 -9.67 0.72 -8.80
C ILE A 194 -9.08 0.23 -10.12
N TYR A 195 -9.16 1.05 -11.16
CA TYR A 195 -8.50 0.78 -12.42
C TYR A 195 -6.98 0.76 -12.27
N THR A 196 -6.39 -0.35 -12.72
CA THR A 196 -4.95 -0.57 -12.83
C THR A 196 -4.67 -1.38 -14.09
N GLU A 197 -3.42 -1.49 -14.51
CA GLU A 197 -3.02 -2.36 -15.62
C GLU A 197 -3.56 -3.81 -15.46
N LEU A 198 -3.65 -4.31 -14.21
CA LEU A 198 -4.09 -5.67 -13.92
C LEU A 198 -5.62 -5.84 -13.89
N THR A 199 -6.35 -4.79 -13.53
CA THR A 199 -7.81 -4.88 -13.31
C THR A 199 -8.63 -4.41 -14.50
N THR A 200 -8.06 -3.62 -15.40
CA THR A 200 -8.78 -2.96 -16.53
C THR A 200 -9.60 -3.94 -17.34
N ALA A 201 -9.00 -5.04 -17.81
CA ALA A 201 -9.72 -6.00 -18.66
C ALA A 201 -10.93 -6.65 -17.95
N THR A 202 -10.84 -6.88 -16.64
CA THR A 202 -11.95 -7.42 -15.84
C THR A 202 -13.02 -6.36 -15.62
N LEU A 203 -12.61 -5.16 -15.21
CA LEU A 203 -13.53 -4.07 -14.86
C LEU A 203 -14.28 -3.51 -16.09
N ASP A 204 -13.71 -3.59 -17.29
CA ASP A 204 -14.34 -3.14 -18.54
C ASP A 204 -15.38 -4.12 -19.08
N SER A 205 -15.50 -5.34 -18.51
CA SER A 205 -16.52 -6.27 -18.98
C SER A 205 -17.94 -5.80 -18.61
N ASP A 206 -18.92 -6.09 -19.45
CA ASP A 206 -20.33 -5.69 -19.26
C ASP A 206 -20.88 -6.12 -17.88
N TYR A 207 -20.52 -7.32 -17.44
CA TYR A 207 -20.92 -7.85 -16.13
C TYR A 207 -20.41 -6.95 -14.98
N PHE A 208 -19.12 -6.59 -15.01
CA PHE A 208 -18.54 -5.75 -13.96
C PHE A 208 -19.04 -4.31 -14.04
N GLN A 209 -19.24 -3.76 -15.23
CA GLN A 209 -19.83 -2.43 -15.40
C GLN A 209 -21.25 -2.32 -14.84
N ASP A 210 -22.07 -3.36 -15.06
CA ASP A 210 -23.43 -3.42 -14.50
C ASP A 210 -23.39 -3.62 -12.98
N MET A 211 -22.47 -4.44 -12.49
CA MET A 211 -22.26 -4.63 -11.05
C MET A 211 -21.85 -3.32 -10.37
N ALA A 212 -20.97 -2.52 -10.96
CA ALA A 212 -20.59 -1.23 -10.40
C ALA A 212 -21.79 -0.31 -10.21
N LYS A 213 -22.69 -0.24 -11.20
CA LYS A 213 -23.92 0.58 -11.13
C LYS A 213 -24.90 0.12 -10.05
N ARG A 214 -24.92 -1.19 -9.72
CA ARG A 214 -25.84 -1.74 -8.73
C ARG A 214 -25.29 -1.76 -7.32
N SER A 215 -23.97 -1.96 -7.16
CA SER A 215 -23.35 -2.24 -5.86
C SER A 215 -22.47 -1.13 -5.32
N ILE A 216 -22.08 -0.15 -6.15
CA ILE A 216 -21.25 0.97 -5.71
C ILE A 216 -22.12 2.24 -5.73
N PRO A 217 -22.33 2.93 -4.61
CA PRO A 217 -23.13 4.16 -4.57
C PRO A 217 -22.72 5.24 -5.58
N LEU A 218 -21.41 5.39 -5.87
CA LEU A 218 -20.95 6.28 -6.95
C LEU A 218 -21.22 5.74 -8.36
N GLY A 219 -21.74 4.52 -8.52
CA GLY A 219 -22.12 3.90 -9.79
C GLY A 219 -20.95 3.58 -10.72
N ARG A 220 -19.71 3.62 -10.23
CA ARG A 220 -18.49 3.40 -11.02
C ARG A 220 -17.35 2.88 -10.20
N TYR A 221 -16.33 2.37 -10.85
CA TYR A 221 -15.04 2.05 -10.25
C TYR A 221 -14.16 3.30 -10.03
N GLY A 222 -13.21 3.18 -9.13
CA GLY A 222 -12.19 4.20 -8.90
C GLY A 222 -11.25 4.31 -10.10
N ARG A 223 -10.88 5.53 -10.45
CA ARG A 223 -9.94 5.84 -11.52
C ARG A 223 -8.50 5.83 -11.02
N GLU A 224 -7.56 5.80 -11.94
CA GLU A 224 -6.15 6.04 -11.62
C GLU A 224 -5.99 7.37 -10.88
N GLY A 225 -5.20 7.36 -9.78
CA GLY A 225 -4.95 8.55 -8.95
C GLY A 225 -6.00 8.83 -7.87
N GLU A 226 -7.15 8.14 -7.84
CA GLU A 226 -8.18 8.42 -6.81
C GLU A 226 -7.80 7.94 -5.40
N LEU A 227 -6.70 7.21 -5.22
CA LEU A 227 -6.11 6.93 -3.90
C LEU A 227 -5.08 7.97 -3.45
N ASP A 228 -4.56 8.79 -4.38
CA ASP A 228 -3.41 9.66 -4.15
C ASP A 228 -3.67 10.67 -3.02
N THR A 229 -4.85 11.28 -3.00
CA THR A 229 -5.21 12.26 -1.96
C THR A 229 -5.27 11.64 -0.57
N CYS A 230 -5.78 10.40 -0.45
CA CYS A 230 -5.79 9.68 0.81
C CYS A 230 -4.37 9.30 1.24
N ALA A 231 -3.54 8.81 0.31
CA ALA A 231 -2.15 8.48 0.57
C ALA A 231 -1.34 9.70 1.01
N LEU A 232 -1.49 10.84 0.32
CA LEU A 232 -0.85 12.11 0.68
C LEU A 232 -1.32 12.62 2.04
N PHE A 233 -2.62 12.52 2.33
CA PHE A 233 -3.17 12.90 3.63
C PHE A 233 -2.53 12.09 4.76
N LEU A 234 -2.43 10.77 4.63
CA LEU A 234 -1.83 9.90 5.65
C LEU A 234 -0.30 10.05 5.74
N ALA A 235 0.37 10.36 4.63
CA ALA A 235 1.82 10.63 4.58
C ALA A 235 2.21 11.99 5.14
N SER A 236 1.26 12.94 5.17
CA SER A 236 1.53 14.32 5.56
C SER A 236 2.14 14.45 6.96
N PRO A 237 3.19 15.29 7.12
CA PRO A 237 3.70 15.64 8.45
C PRO A 237 2.64 16.29 9.35
N MET A 238 1.58 16.86 8.76
CA MET A 238 0.49 17.52 9.49
C MET A 238 -0.56 16.54 10.03
N SER A 239 -0.62 15.30 9.54
CA SER A 239 -1.60 14.29 9.96
C SER A 239 -1.18 13.55 11.24
N THR A 240 -0.69 14.28 12.24
CA THR A 240 -0.08 13.74 13.46
C THR A 240 -1.08 13.12 14.44
N TYR A 241 -2.37 13.41 14.29
CA TYR A 241 -3.43 12.91 15.18
C TYR A 241 -4.34 11.88 14.51
N VAL A 242 -3.96 11.43 13.30
CA VAL A 242 -4.64 10.34 12.56
C VAL A 242 -3.83 9.07 12.76
N ASN A 243 -4.31 8.17 13.62
CA ASN A 243 -3.60 6.94 13.97
C ASN A 243 -4.58 5.78 14.16
N GLY A 244 -4.23 4.58 13.68
CA GLY A 244 -5.02 3.36 13.79
C GLY A 244 -6.28 3.33 12.91
N GLN A 245 -6.41 4.24 11.94
CA GLN A 245 -7.59 4.33 11.07
C GLN A 245 -7.49 3.39 9.87
N ASN A 246 -8.66 2.90 9.44
CA ASN A 246 -8.81 2.10 8.23
C ASN A 246 -9.79 2.85 7.32
N ILE A 247 -9.25 3.53 6.31
CA ILE A 247 -10.01 4.46 5.47
C ILE A 247 -10.44 3.76 4.19
N ALA A 248 -11.75 3.54 4.05
CA ALA A 248 -12.31 3.03 2.81
C ALA A 248 -12.25 4.10 1.71
N VAL A 249 -11.71 3.74 0.54
CA VAL A 249 -11.71 4.53 -0.68
C VAL A 249 -12.30 3.65 -1.79
N ASP A 250 -13.62 3.49 -1.77
CA ASP A 250 -14.34 2.42 -2.44
C ASP A 250 -15.63 2.87 -3.15
N GLY A 251 -15.84 4.18 -3.28
CA GLY A 251 -17.03 4.75 -3.90
C GLY A 251 -18.31 4.53 -3.09
N GLY A 252 -18.18 4.20 -1.81
CA GLY A 252 -19.28 3.93 -0.89
C GLY A 252 -19.69 2.44 -0.82
N PHE A 253 -18.95 1.53 -1.45
CA PHE A 253 -19.28 0.10 -1.45
C PHE A 253 -19.50 -0.47 -0.04
N THR A 254 -18.70 -0.06 0.93
CA THR A 254 -18.79 -0.56 2.31
C THR A 254 -19.77 0.20 3.21
N CYS A 255 -20.44 1.23 2.71
CA CYS A 255 -21.37 2.01 3.52
C CYS A 255 -22.84 1.57 3.40
N VAL A 256 -23.14 0.59 2.54
CA VAL A 256 -24.48 0.06 2.27
C VAL A 256 -24.56 -1.44 2.48
#